data_0b1d070a17b500668567a557c9eb2f8b
#
_entry.id   0b1d070a17b500668567a557c9eb2f8b
#
_cell.length_a   1.000
_cell.length_b   1.000
_cell.length_c   1.000
_cell.angle_alpha   90.00
_cell.angle_beta   90.00
_cell.angle_gamma   90.00
#
_symmetry.space_group_name_H-M   'P 1'
#
loop_
_entity.id
_entity.type
_entity.pdbx_description
1 polymer ?
#
loop_
_entity_poly.entity_id
_entity_poly.type
_entity_poly.pdbx_seq_one_letter_code
_entity_poly.pdbx_strand_id
1 'polypeptide(L)'
;MTEQSSKKASIMIMHDELCQVFNGLMTALSLQRAGAQVTVFFGSRGINAVHKEKIKELKCLPDQPEEEQIKVMARMEAMNLPMPEELLLMLHMEGATLLACPLNKEVFEFAADDFVEGVALADPATYYTDIVMPAAMNLVF
;
A
#
# COMPACT_ATOMS: atom_id res chain seq x y z
N MET A 1 -34.51 3.52 9.06
CA MET A 1 -33.42 2.82 8.40
C MET A 1 -32.16 3.00 9.23
N THR A 2 -31.64 1.92 9.72
CA THR A 2 -30.40 1.96 10.49
C THR A 2 -29.23 2.01 9.52
N GLU A 3 -28.44 3.03 9.60
CA GLU A 3 -27.18 3.06 8.90
C GLU A 3 -26.28 1.98 9.47
N GLN A 4 -25.84 1.07 8.61
CA GLN A 4 -24.78 0.14 8.99
C GLN A 4 -23.47 0.92 9.02
N SER A 5 -22.85 1.00 10.20
CA SER A 5 -21.51 1.54 10.27
C SER A 5 -20.58 0.64 9.46
N SER A 6 -19.82 1.24 8.56
CA SER A 6 -18.81 0.51 7.77
C SER A 6 -17.78 -0.10 8.71
N LYS A 7 -17.42 -1.36 8.44
CA LYS A 7 -16.29 -1.98 9.14
C LYS A 7 -15.01 -1.29 8.74
N LYS A 8 -14.10 -1.15 9.70
CA LYS A 8 -12.77 -0.57 9.47
C LYS A 8 -11.76 -1.67 9.23
N ALA A 9 -10.94 -1.50 8.23
CA ALA A 9 -9.85 -2.41 7.89
C ALA A 9 -8.52 -1.66 7.85
N SER A 10 -7.52 -2.23 8.49
CA SER A 10 -6.14 -1.74 8.46
C SER A 10 -5.29 -2.68 7.64
N ILE A 11 -4.61 -2.15 6.64
CA ILE A 11 -3.67 -2.89 5.80
C ILE A 11 -2.29 -2.26 6.03
N MET A 12 -1.35 -3.07 6.51
CA MET A 12 0.03 -2.61 6.68
C MET A 12 0.89 -3.22 5.58
N ILE A 13 1.60 -2.39 4.84
CA ILE A 13 2.56 -2.82 3.82
C ILE A 13 3.95 -2.51 4.34
N MET A 14 4.68 -3.56 4.67
CA MET A 14 5.99 -3.47 5.35
C MET A 14 7.14 -3.96 4.46
N HIS A 15 6.84 -4.41 3.26
CA HIS A 15 7.79 -4.93 2.29
C HIS A 15 7.71 -4.16 0.98
N ASP A 16 8.77 -4.19 0.21
CA ASP A 16 8.84 -3.51 -1.09
C ASP A 16 8.95 -4.48 -2.28
N GLU A 17 8.68 -5.77 -2.06
CA GLU A 17 8.53 -6.71 -3.16
C GLU A 17 7.24 -6.44 -3.91
N LEU A 18 7.29 -6.40 -5.22
CA LEU A 18 6.13 -6.08 -6.04
C LEU A 18 4.94 -7.01 -5.76
N CYS A 19 5.20 -8.31 -5.57
CA CYS A 19 4.12 -9.27 -5.28
C CYS A 19 3.42 -8.97 -3.95
N GLN A 20 4.17 -8.63 -2.91
CA GLN A 20 3.61 -8.26 -1.61
C GLN A 20 2.81 -6.95 -1.70
N VAL A 21 3.39 -5.95 -2.32
CA VAL A 21 2.74 -4.65 -2.51
C VAL A 21 1.46 -4.80 -3.34
N PHE A 22 1.55 -5.51 -4.45
CA PHE A 22 0.40 -5.77 -5.32
C PHE A 22 -0.74 -6.45 -4.56
N ASN A 23 -0.44 -7.53 -3.83
CA ASN A 23 -1.45 -8.26 -3.07
C ASN A 23 -2.05 -7.40 -1.95
N GLY A 24 -1.24 -6.62 -1.26
CA GLY A 24 -1.72 -5.72 -0.22
C GLY A 24 -2.66 -4.64 -0.77
N LEU A 25 -2.30 -4.03 -1.89
CA LEU A 25 -3.12 -2.99 -2.52
C LEU A 25 -4.38 -3.56 -3.15
N MET A 26 -4.31 -4.73 -3.77
CA MET A 26 -5.49 -5.42 -4.30
C MET A 26 -6.46 -5.81 -3.18
N THR A 27 -5.95 -6.29 -2.07
CA THR A 27 -6.76 -6.61 -0.89
C THR A 27 -7.44 -5.34 -0.35
N ALA A 28 -6.68 -4.26 -0.22
CA ALA A 28 -7.21 -2.97 0.23
C ALA A 28 -8.34 -2.48 -0.68
N LEU A 29 -8.13 -2.52 -1.98
CA LEU A 29 -9.13 -2.07 -2.96
C LEU A 29 -10.39 -2.95 -2.92
N SER A 30 -10.23 -4.26 -2.81
CA SER A 30 -11.35 -5.19 -2.70
C SER A 30 -12.19 -4.92 -1.45
N LEU A 31 -11.54 -4.68 -0.32
CA LEU A 31 -12.23 -4.36 0.94
C LEU A 31 -12.93 -2.99 0.85
N GLN A 32 -12.27 -2.00 0.26
CA GLN A 32 -12.86 -0.68 0.05
C GLN A 32 -14.13 -0.77 -0.79
N ARG A 33 -14.09 -1.52 -1.88
CA ARG A 33 -15.23 -1.73 -2.77
C ARG A 33 -16.33 -2.58 -2.15
N ALA A 34 -15.98 -3.41 -1.16
CA ALA A 34 -16.95 -4.18 -0.38
C ALA A 34 -17.63 -3.33 0.72
N GLY A 35 -17.24 -2.07 0.87
CA GLY A 35 -17.86 -1.14 1.81
C GLY A 35 -17.08 -0.89 3.10
N ALA A 36 -15.90 -1.47 3.27
CA ALA A 36 -15.07 -1.21 4.43
C ALA A 36 -14.41 0.18 4.32
N GLN A 37 -14.15 0.79 5.48
CA GLN A 37 -13.29 1.97 5.58
C GLN A 37 -11.85 1.48 5.68
N VAL A 38 -11.08 1.65 4.61
CA VAL A 38 -9.73 1.11 4.52
C VAL A 38 -8.69 2.18 4.79
N THR A 39 -7.74 1.85 5.65
CA THR A 39 -6.51 2.62 5.85
C THR A 39 -5.32 1.73 5.50
N VAL A 40 -4.45 2.22 4.65
CA VAL A 40 -3.21 1.54 4.27
C VAL A 40 -2.03 2.29 4.86
N PHE A 41 -1.21 1.60 5.63
CA PHE A 41 -0.02 2.16 6.26
C PHE A 41 1.23 1.54 5.66
N PHE A 42 2.13 2.39 5.19
CA PHE A 42 3.39 1.98 4.57
C PHE A 42 4.54 2.24 5.54
N GLY A 43 5.11 1.18 6.05
CA GLY A 43 6.21 1.23 7.00
C GLY A 43 7.37 0.36 6.58
N SER A 44 8.51 0.49 7.28
CA SER A 44 9.72 -0.23 6.94
C SER A 44 10.07 -0.05 5.45
N ARG A 45 10.47 -1.09 4.77
CA ARG A 45 10.77 -1.05 3.32
C ARG A 45 9.52 -0.81 2.47
N GLY A 46 8.33 -1.02 3.02
CA GLY A 46 7.07 -0.74 2.33
C GLY A 46 6.90 0.73 1.94
N ILE A 47 7.63 1.64 2.58
CA ILE A 47 7.60 3.07 2.23
C ILE A 47 8.07 3.31 0.79
N ASN A 48 8.89 2.42 0.23
CA ASN A 48 9.33 2.50 -1.16
C ASN A 48 8.16 2.38 -2.15
N ALA A 49 7.08 1.73 -1.75
CA ALA A 49 5.89 1.56 -2.58
C ALA A 49 5.08 2.85 -2.75
N VAL A 50 5.37 3.88 -1.96
CA VAL A 50 4.69 5.19 -2.08
C VAL A 50 5.65 6.32 -2.48
N HIS A 51 6.87 5.98 -2.85
CA HIS A 51 7.84 6.93 -3.41
C HIS A 51 7.64 7.02 -4.92
N LYS A 52 7.56 8.22 -5.46
CA LYS A 52 7.30 8.49 -6.89
C LYS A 52 8.21 7.74 -7.85
N GLU A 53 9.49 7.61 -7.51
CA GLU A 53 10.46 6.94 -8.38
C GLU A 53 10.65 5.47 -7.98
N LYS A 54 10.78 5.17 -6.70
CA LYS A 54 11.05 3.81 -6.24
C LYS A 54 9.90 2.85 -6.51
N ILE A 55 8.67 3.34 -6.57
CA ILE A 55 7.51 2.53 -6.94
C ILE A 55 7.68 1.87 -8.31
N LYS A 56 8.43 2.49 -9.20
CA LYS A 56 8.71 1.97 -10.55
C LYS A 56 9.79 0.88 -10.56
N GLU A 57 10.51 0.73 -9.45
CA GLU A 57 11.67 -0.16 -9.34
C GLU A 57 11.38 -1.42 -8.53
N LEU A 58 10.13 -1.62 -8.09
CA LEU A 58 9.75 -2.77 -7.29
C LEU A 58 9.93 -4.07 -8.10
N LYS A 59 10.50 -5.10 -7.45
CA LYS A 59 10.77 -6.38 -8.08
C LYS A 59 9.85 -7.46 -7.52
N CYS A 60 9.30 -8.28 -8.41
CA CYS A 60 8.42 -9.39 -8.04
C CYS A 60 9.14 -10.52 -7.30
N LEU A 61 10.31 -10.86 -7.81
CA LEU A 61 11.09 -12.01 -7.34
C LEU A 61 12.54 -11.57 -7.11
N PRO A 62 12.81 -10.75 -6.05
CA PRO A 62 14.13 -10.15 -5.86
C PRO A 62 15.25 -11.17 -5.70
N ASP A 63 14.93 -12.41 -5.28
CA ASP A 63 15.89 -13.48 -5.07
C ASP A 63 16.18 -14.31 -6.35
N GLN A 64 15.46 -14.02 -7.43
CA GLN A 64 15.56 -14.77 -8.68
C GLN A 64 16.38 -13.99 -9.73
N PRO A 65 16.94 -14.69 -10.73
CA PRO A 65 17.63 -14.04 -11.84
C PRO A 65 16.73 -13.01 -12.54
N GLU A 66 17.35 -12.01 -13.12
CA GLU A 66 16.64 -10.94 -13.81
C GLU A 66 15.72 -11.46 -14.92
N GLU A 67 16.10 -12.54 -15.59
CA GLU A 67 15.28 -13.19 -16.61
C GLU A 67 13.91 -13.62 -16.07
N GLU A 68 13.86 -14.14 -14.85
CA GLU A 68 12.61 -14.55 -14.22
C GLU A 68 11.75 -13.34 -13.84
N GLN A 69 12.39 -12.25 -13.40
CA GLN A 69 11.69 -10.97 -13.15
C GLN A 69 10.99 -10.49 -14.42
N ILE A 70 11.72 -10.47 -15.53
CA ILE A 70 11.21 -10.01 -16.82
C ILE A 70 10.03 -10.86 -17.29
N LYS A 71 10.11 -12.19 -17.12
CA LYS A 71 9.03 -13.11 -17.50
C LYS A 71 7.77 -12.86 -16.69
N VAL A 72 7.90 -12.71 -15.38
CA VAL A 72 6.75 -12.46 -14.50
C VAL A 72 6.11 -11.11 -14.82
N MET A 73 6.91 -10.08 -14.99
CA MET A 73 6.42 -8.74 -15.33
C MET A 73 5.70 -8.73 -16.67
N ALA A 74 6.23 -9.45 -17.66
CA ALA A 74 5.60 -9.58 -18.98
C ALA A 74 4.23 -10.27 -18.91
N ARG A 75 4.10 -11.29 -18.04
CA ARG A 75 2.81 -11.96 -17.84
C ARG A 75 1.80 -11.06 -17.16
N MET A 76 2.23 -10.30 -16.15
CA MET A 76 1.36 -9.35 -15.46
C MET A 76 0.84 -8.30 -16.45
N GLU A 77 1.70 -7.80 -17.31
CA GLU A 77 1.32 -6.84 -18.35
C GLU A 77 0.34 -7.46 -19.35
N ALA A 78 0.62 -8.70 -19.81
CA ALA A 78 -0.26 -9.41 -20.74
C ALA A 78 -1.64 -9.68 -20.16
N MET A 79 -1.75 -9.83 -18.85
CA MET A 79 -3.02 -10.01 -18.13
C MET A 79 -3.73 -8.69 -17.83
N ASN A 80 -3.13 -7.56 -18.20
CA ASN A 80 -3.62 -6.22 -17.88
C ASN A 80 -3.84 -5.99 -16.38
N LEU A 81 -2.97 -6.54 -15.55
CA LEU A 81 -3.06 -6.31 -14.11
C LEU A 81 -2.68 -4.86 -13.79
N PRO A 82 -3.43 -4.20 -12.92
CA PRO A 82 -3.07 -2.83 -12.52
C PRO A 82 -1.78 -2.85 -11.70
N MET A 83 -0.89 -1.91 -12.01
CA MET A 83 0.36 -1.76 -11.27
C MET A 83 0.12 -0.96 -9.98
N PRO A 84 1.06 -1.00 -9.03
CA PRO A 84 0.91 -0.29 -7.74
C PRO A 84 0.53 1.17 -7.88
N GLU A 85 1.08 1.89 -8.84
CA GLU A 85 0.74 3.30 -9.08
C GLU A 85 -0.74 3.49 -9.38
N GLU A 86 -1.31 2.63 -10.23
CA GLU A 86 -2.73 2.67 -10.57
C GLU A 86 -3.59 2.28 -9.37
N LEU A 87 -3.17 1.26 -8.62
CA LEU A 87 -3.90 0.81 -7.43
C LEU A 87 -3.94 1.88 -6.35
N LEU A 88 -2.83 2.58 -6.12
CA LEU A 88 -2.79 3.70 -5.18
C LEU A 88 -3.71 4.83 -5.60
N LEU A 89 -3.72 5.15 -6.89
CA LEU A 89 -4.61 6.19 -7.41
C LEU A 89 -6.08 5.80 -7.21
N MET A 90 -6.44 4.56 -7.55
CA MET A 90 -7.80 4.06 -7.35
C MET A 90 -8.21 4.11 -5.88
N LEU A 91 -7.35 3.64 -4.98
CA LEU A 91 -7.60 3.68 -3.55
C LEU A 91 -7.83 5.10 -3.06
N HIS A 92 -6.96 6.02 -3.46
CA HIS A 92 -7.09 7.43 -3.09
C HIS A 92 -8.40 8.04 -3.60
N MET A 93 -8.72 7.83 -4.85
CA MET A 93 -9.94 8.36 -5.46
C MET A 93 -11.22 7.74 -4.89
N GLU A 94 -11.17 6.50 -4.45
CA GLU A 94 -12.31 5.79 -3.87
C GLU A 94 -12.43 5.99 -2.34
N GLY A 95 -11.60 6.85 -1.76
CA GLY A 95 -11.74 7.30 -0.39
C GLY A 95 -10.93 6.56 0.67
N ALA A 96 -10.05 5.65 0.27
CA ALA A 96 -9.14 5.00 1.22
C ALA A 96 -8.12 6.01 1.75
N THR A 97 -7.70 5.82 3.01
CA THR A 97 -6.67 6.63 3.63
C THR A 97 -5.30 5.97 3.43
N LEU A 98 -4.34 6.71 2.88
CA LEU A 98 -2.99 6.22 2.62
C LEU A 98 -2.01 6.97 3.54
N LEU A 99 -1.30 6.22 4.38
CA LEU A 99 -0.42 6.77 5.39
C LEU A 99 0.99 6.19 5.26
N ALA A 100 2.00 7.01 5.53
CA ALA A 100 3.40 6.57 5.56
C ALA A 100 4.03 6.90 6.91
N CYS A 101 4.99 6.07 7.32
CA CYS A 101 5.69 6.22 8.58
C CYS A 101 6.73 7.36 8.50
N PRO A 102 6.63 8.41 9.33
CA PRO A 102 7.59 9.50 9.31
C PRO A 102 9.00 9.07 9.75
N LEU A 103 9.11 8.06 10.61
CA LEU A 103 10.41 7.52 11.00
C LEU A 103 11.12 6.89 9.80
N ASN A 104 10.41 6.08 9.05
CA ASN A 104 10.99 5.43 7.85
C ASN A 104 11.29 6.45 6.76
N LYS A 105 10.49 7.52 6.66
CA LYS A 105 10.80 8.64 5.77
C LYS A 105 12.19 9.20 6.07
N GLU A 106 12.50 9.43 7.33
CA GLU A 106 13.81 9.95 7.74
C GLU A 106 14.92 8.93 7.54
N VAL A 107 14.70 7.66 7.94
CA VAL A 107 15.70 6.58 7.78
C VAL A 107 16.08 6.39 6.32
N PHE A 108 15.12 6.44 5.39
CA PHE A 108 15.38 6.29 3.96
C PHE A 108 15.64 7.60 3.24
N GLU A 109 15.73 8.70 3.97
CA GLU A 109 16.07 10.03 3.45
C GLU A 109 15.12 10.53 2.35
N PHE A 110 13.81 10.31 2.54
CA PHE A 110 12.80 10.81 1.60
C PHE A 110 12.51 12.29 1.87
N ALA A 111 12.42 13.07 0.80
CA ALA A 111 11.93 14.44 0.88
C ALA A 111 10.38 14.45 0.95
N ALA A 112 9.83 15.56 1.42
CA ALA A 112 8.37 15.67 1.57
C ALA A 112 7.62 15.53 0.25
N ASP A 113 8.21 15.94 -0.86
CA ASP A 113 7.63 15.88 -2.20
C ASP A 113 7.94 14.58 -2.96
N ASP A 114 8.61 13.63 -2.32
CA ASP A 114 8.91 12.32 -2.93
C ASP A 114 7.71 11.36 -2.93
N PHE A 115 6.69 11.65 -2.14
CA PHE A 115 5.53 10.76 -2.02
C PHE A 115 4.55 10.91 -3.18
N VAL A 116 3.93 9.80 -3.57
CA VAL A 116 2.83 9.82 -4.53
C VAL A 116 1.63 10.59 -3.95
N GLU A 117 0.77 11.07 -4.85
CA GLU A 117 -0.42 11.84 -4.45
C GLU A 117 -1.31 11.07 -3.48
N GLY A 118 -1.82 11.75 -2.47
CA GLY A 118 -2.78 11.21 -1.52
C GLY A 118 -2.17 10.60 -0.28
N VAL A 119 -0.85 10.45 -0.21
CA VAL A 119 -0.18 9.89 0.96
C VAL A 119 0.10 10.98 2.00
N ALA A 120 -0.33 10.72 3.24
CA ALA A 120 -0.03 11.57 4.40
C ALA A 120 0.89 10.84 5.37
N LEU A 121 1.53 11.57 6.26
CA LEU A 121 2.36 10.98 7.32
C LEU A 121 1.52 10.73 8.56
N ALA A 122 1.75 9.60 9.23
CA ALA A 122 1.12 9.29 10.50
C ALA A 122 2.11 8.60 11.42
N ASP A 123 2.22 9.09 12.64
CA ASP A 123 3.05 8.47 13.66
C ASP A 123 2.55 7.05 13.98
N PRO A 124 3.46 6.05 14.06
CA PRO A 124 3.06 4.68 14.33
C PRO A 124 2.25 4.50 15.61
N ALA A 125 2.59 5.20 16.69
CA ALA A 125 1.85 5.09 17.94
C ALA A 125 0.40 5.54 17.77
N THR A 126 0.18 6.65 17.09
CA THR A 126 -1.17 7.15 16.77
C THR A 126 -1.89 6.18 15.83
N TYR A 127 -1.19 5.64 14.85
CA TYR A 127 -1.76 4.66 13.93
C TYR A 127 -2.27 3.42 14.68
N TYR A 128 -1.46 2.87 15.59
CA TYR A 128 -1.88 1.70 16.35
C TYR A 128 -3.10 1.99 17.24
N THR A 129 -3.11 3.12 17.92
CA THR A 129 -4.20 3.50 18.83
C THR A 129 -5.50 3.81 18.07
N ASP A 130 -5.40 4.60 17.01
CA ASP A 130 -6.57 5.18 16.36
C ASP A 130 -7.10 4.33 15.20
N ILE A 131 -6.24 3.52 14.59
CA ILE A 131 -6.59 2.75 13.38
C ILE A 131 -6.58 1.25 13.66
N VAL A 132 -5.48 0.70 14.19
CA VAL A 132 -5.33 -0.75 14.36
C VAL A 132 -6.24 -1.29 15.46
N MET A 133 -6.23 -0.67 16.62
CA MET A 133 -7.03 -1.16 17.76
C MET A 133 -8.53 -1.18 17.48
N PRO A 134 -9.14 -0.14 16.88
CA PRO A 134 -10.57 -0.18 16.58
C PRO A 134 -10.93 -0.94 15.31
N ALA A 135 -9.96 -1.35 14.48
CA ALA A 135 -10.25 -2.03 13.23
C ALA A 135 -10.84 -3.42 13.43
N ALA A 136 -11.82 -3.76 12.63
CA ALA A 136 -12.40 -5.11 12.60
C ALA A 136 -11.45 -6.12 11.95
N MET A 137 -10.54 -5.65 11.09
CA MET A 137 -9.62 -6.49 10.34
C MET A 137 -8.26 -5.80 10.24
N ASN A 138 -7.21 -6.52 10.58
CA ASN A 138 -5.83 -6.04 10.46
C ASN A 138 -5.01 -7.05 9.67
N LEU A 139 -4.50 -6.64 8.51
CA LEU A 139 -3.70 -7.49 7.63
C LEU A 139 -2.35 -6.83 7.37
N VAL A 140 -1.31 -7.65 7.32
CA VAL A 140 0.08 -7.20 7.10
C VAL A 140 0.65 -7.90 5.87
N PHE A 141 1.26 -7.12 5.02
CA PHE A 141 1.91 -7.58 3.79
C PHE A 141 3.37 -7.17 3.73
#